data_339d22218a41816457ccb15eb9639708
#
_entry.id   339d22218a41816457ccb15eb9639708
#
_cell.length_a   1.000
_cell.length_b   1.000
_cell.length_c   1.000
_cell.angle_alpha   90.00
_cell.angle_beta   90.00
_cell.angle_gamma   90.00
#
_symmetry.space_group_name_H-M   'P 1'
#
loop_
_entity.id
_entity.type
_entity.pdbx_description
1 polymer ?
#
loop_
_entity_poly.entity_id
_entity_poly.type
_entity_poly.pdbx_seq_one_letter_code
_entity_poly.pdbx_strand_id
1 'polypeptide(L)'
;MGRTQLNKELNLSYPDGFKVLSGEDLKKYQFFEEAPGFCINDAERHIMISISWRQANPFVAMLAGTADIARNMEAKIRKPMSKYGYHLEEFMTRQIGGKAADGYRYTYSVQGIGMVGETLSVKSGSNFYYIHSYFREELREESLKVLDEILKDVNWEE
;
A
#
# COMPACT_ATOMS: atom_id res chain seq x y z
N MET A 1 12.43 16.25 -4.10
CA MET A 1 11.17 15.50 -4.19
C MET A 1 11.20 14.52 -5.36
N GLY A 2 10.86 13.27 -5.10
CA GLY A 2 10.82 12.25 -6.15
C GLY A 2 9.46 12.19 -6.83
N ARG A 3 9.46 11.77 -8.09
CA ARG A 3 8.23 11.57 -8.87
C ARG A 3 8.39 10.33 -9.73
N THR A 4 7.33 9.53 -9.81
CA THR A 4 7.31 8.33 -10.66
C THR A 4 5.92 8.14 -11.23
N GLN A 5 5.85 7.73 -12.50
CA GLN A 5 4.59 7.35 -13.13
C GLN A 5 4.52 5.83 -13.22
N LEU A 6 3.42 5.26 -12.71
CA LEU A 6 3.18 3.82 -12.70
C LEU A 6 2.06 3.48 -13.66
N ASN A 7 2.28 2.44 -14.47
CA ASN A 7 1.29 1.92 -15.40
C ASN A 7 0.70 3.00 -16.33
N LYS A 8 1.49 4.04 -16.65
CA LYS A 8 1.08 5.18 -17.47
C LYS A 8 -0.14 5.95 -16.92
N GLU A 9 -0.54 5.70 -15.70
CA GLU A 9 -1.80 6.21 -15.15
C GLU A 9 -1.65 6.88 -13.79
N LEU A 10 -0.86 6.28 -12.88
CA LEU A 10 -0.71 6.79 -11.53
C LEU A 10 0.59 7.57 -11.40
N ASN A 11 0.47 8.88 -11.15
CA ASN A 11 1.63 9.74 -10.90
C ASN A 11 1.81 9.91 -9.40
N LEU A 12 2.91 9.37 -8.89
CA LEU A 12 3.24 9.39 -7.47
C LEU A 12 4.34 10.41 -7.20
N SER A 13 4.12 11.27 -6.21
CA SER A 13 5.15 12.20 -5.72
C SER A 13 5.45 11.88 -4.25
N TYR A 14 6.71 11.93 -3.87
CA TYR A 14 7.12 11.59 -2.51
C TYR A 14 8.27 12.48 -2.05
N PRO A 15 8.36 12.76 -0.74
CA PRO A 15 9.39 13.64 -0.21
C PRO A 15 10.81 13.07 -0.34
N ASP A 16 11.79 13.93 -0.19
CA ASP A 16 13.19 13.52 -0.14
C ASP A 16 13.39 12.56 1.04
N GLY A 17 14.26 11.60 0.86
CA GLY A 17 14.49 10.54 1.83
C GLY A 17 13.96 9.19 1.35
N PHE A 18 12.93 9.20 0.52
CA PHE A 18 12.45 7.96 -0.11
C PHE A 18 13.32 7.58 -1.29
N LYS A 19 13.66 6.31 -1.35
CA LYS A 19 14.44 5.72 -2.45
C LYS A 19 13.64 4.62 -3.09
N VAL A 20 13.72 4.54 -4.42
CA VAL A 20 13.10 3.44 -5.17
C VAL A 20 13.95 2.18 -4.95
N LEU A 21 13.30 1.09 -4.54
CA LEU A 21 13.99 -0.17 -4.30
C LEU A 21 14.18 -0.96 -5.60
N SER A 22 15.37 -1.54 -5.75
CA SER A 22 15.68 -2.41 -6.89
C SER A 22 14.98 -3.77 -6.73
N GLY A 23 14.98 -4.58 -7.81
CA GLY A 23 14.40 -5.92 -7.77
C GLY A 23 15.02 -6.84 -6.70
N GLU A 24 16.32 -6.68 -6.43
CA GLU A 24 16.99 -7.45 -5.37
C GLU A 24 16.56 -7.00 -3.98
N ASP A 25 16.43 -5.69 -3.78
CA ASP A 25 15.96 -5.14 -2.51
C ASP A 25 14.51 -5.55 -2.24
N LEU A 26 13.68 -5.61 -3.27
CA LEU A 26 12.29 -6.02 -3.13
C LEU A 26 12.16 -7.43 -2.57
N LYS A 27 13.05 -8.34 -2.93
CA LYS A 27 13.02 -9.71 -2.42
C LYS A 27 13.22 -9.79 -0.90
N LYS A 28 13.97 -8.86 -0.33
CA LYS A 28 14.22 -8.81 1.13
C LYS A 28 12.97 -8.44 1.92
N TYR A 29 12.04 -7.73 1.30
CA TYR A 29 10.86 -7.18 1.96
C TYR A 29 9.57 -7.86 1.55
N GLN A 30 9.65 -8.97 0.84
CA GLN A 30 8.47 -9.74 0.46
C GLN A 30 7.89 -10.49 1.63
N PHE A 31 6.68 -10.12 2.03
CA PHE A 31 5.87 -10.88 3.00
C PHE A 31 4.88 -11.81 2.29
N PHE A 32 4.69 -11.65 0.98
CA PHE A 32 3.69 -12.36 0.17
C PHE A 32 4.35 -12.97 -1.05
N GLU A 33 3.67 -13.94 -1.66
CA GLU A 33 4.16 -14.66 -2.84
C GLU A 33 4.34 -13.76 -4.07
N GLU A 34 3.52 -12.71 -4.20
CA GLU A 34 3.58 -11.79 -5.33
C GLU A 34 4.55 -10.64 -5.05
N ALA A 35 5.47 -10.42 -5.97
CA ALA A 35 6.37 -9.30 -5.87
C ALA A 35 5.60 -7.99 -6.11
N PRO A 36 5.86 -6.94 -5.33
CA PRO A 36 5.25 -5.64 -5.61
C PRO A 36 5.75 -5.10 -6.96
N GLY A 37 4.88 -4.36 -7.65
CA GLY A 37 5.24 -3.76 -8.93
C GLY A 37 6.21 -2.58 -8.78
N PHE A 38 6.13 -1.87 -7.66
CA PHE A 38 6.95 -0.70 -7.36
C PHE A 38 7.03 -0.53 -5.85
N CYS A 39 8.21 -0.12 -5.37
CA CYS A 39 8.38 0.09 -3.93
C CYS A 39 9.33 1.26 -3.67
N ILE A 40 8.98 2.07 -2.70
CA ILE A 40 9.85 3.14 -2.17
C ILE A 40 10.04 2.93 -0.68
N ASN A 41 11.20 3.33 -0.18
CA ASN A 41 11.54 3.17 1.24
C ASN A 41 12.30 4.39 1.74
N ASP A 42 11.91 4.88 2.91
CA ASP A 42 12.64 5.88 3.66
C ASP A 42 13.23 5.19 4.89
N ALA A 43 14.50 4.85 4.84
CA ALA A 43 15.17 4.10 5.91
C ALA A 43 15.27 4.90 7.21
N GLU A 44 15.33 6.21 7.12
CA GLU A 44 15.44 7.10 8.29
C GLU A 44 14.11 7.21 9.04
N ARG A 45 13.01 7.38 8.30
CA ARG A 45 11.67 7.43 8.87
C ARG A 45 11.06 6.07 9.11
N HIS A 46 11.68 5.00 8.58
CA HIS A 46 11.18 3.62 8.64
C HIS A 46 9.79 3.46 8.01
N ILE A 47 9.63 4.04 6.82
CA ILE A 47 8.38 3.95 6.05
C ILE A 47 8.68 3.25 4.73
N MET A 48 7.88 2.23 4.43
CA MET A 48 7.93 1.54 3.14
C MET A 48 6.55 1.59 2.50
N ILE A 49 6.51 1.90 1.21
CA ILE A 49 5.26 1.89 0.43
C ILE A 49 5.50 1.04 -0.81
N SER A 50 4.69 0.01 -0.99
CA SER A 50 4.73 -0.79 -2.19
C SER A 50 3.41 -0.70 -2.94
N ILE A 51 3.50 -0.66 -4.28
CA ILE A 51 2.34 -0.51 -5.14
C ILE A 51 2.39 -1.60 -6.20
N SER A 52 1.32 -2.36 -6.29
CA SER A 52 1.13 -3.33 -7.36
C SER A 52 -0.18 -3.02 -8.08
N TRP A 53 -0.34 -3.55 -9.28
CA TRP A 53 -1.55 -3.35 -10.04
C TRP A 53 -1.82 -4.54 -10.94
N ARG A 54 -3.08 -4.67 -11.31
CA ARG A 54 -3.51 -5.65 -12.30
C ARG A 54 -4.64 -5.07 -13.13
N GLN A 55 -4.68 -5.50 -14.38
CA GLN A 55 -5.79 -5.19 -15.27
C GLN A 55 -6.84 -6.28 -15.13
N ALA A 56 -8.10 -5.90 -14.96
CA ALA A 56 -9.23 -6.82 -15.00
C ALA A 56 -9.97 -6.58 -16.31
N ASN A 57 -10.73 -7.60 -16.78
CA ASN A 57 -11.56 -7.34 -17.94
C ASN A 57 -12.66 -6.33 -17.54
N PRO A 58 -13.20 -5.55 -18.50
CA PRO A 58 -14.14 -4.48 -18.16
C PRO A 58 -15.40 -4.94 -17.43
N PHE A 59 -15.86 -6.16 -17.69
CA PHE A 59 -17.03 -6.72 -17.02
C PHE A 59 -16.76 -6.99 -15.54
N VAL A 60 -15.61 -7.63 -15.25
CA VAL A 60 -15.18 -7.90 -13.86
C VAL A 60 -14.93 -6.58 -13.13
N ALA A 61 -14.26 -5.63 -13.77
CA ALA A 61 -13.97 -4.32 -13.17
C ALA A 61 -15.25 -3.57 -12.82
N MET A 62 -16.30 -3.71 -13.61
CA MET A 62 -17.57 -3.07 -13.35
C MET A 62 -18.30 -3.67 -12.14
N LEU A 63 -18.17 -4.98 -11.91
CA LEU A 63 -18.85 -5.68 -10.84
C LEU A 63 -18.09 -5.74 -9.53
N ALA A 64 -16.76 -5.73 -9.58
CA ALA A 64 -15.93 -5.87 -8.38
C ALA A 64 -15.84 -4.56 -7.60
N GLY A 65 -16.22 -4.59 -6.34
CA GLY A 65 -16.10 -3.45 -5.43
C GLY A 65 -14.78 -3.49 -4.67
N THR A 66 -14.16 -2.34 -4.47
CA THR A 66 -12.88 -2.25 -3.74
C THR A 66 -13.03 -2.62 -2.25
N ALA A 67 -14.22 -2.41 -1.67
CA ALA A 67 -14.49 -2.85 -0.29
C ALA A 67 -14.42 -4.37 -0.15
N ASP A 68 -15.00 -5.11 -1.09
CA ASP A 68 -14.97 -6.57 -1.08
C ASP A 68 -13.55 -7.08 -1.34
N ILE A 69 -12.82 -6.43 -2.24
CA ILE A 69 -11.42 -6.76 -2.51
C ILE A 69 -10.59 -6.59 -1.24
N ALA A 70 -10.77 -5.48 -0.52
CA ALA A 70 -10.05 -5.21 0.73
C ALA A 70 -10.33 -6.28 1.79
N ARG A 71 -11.59 -6.67 1.95
CA ARG A 71 -11.97 -7.73 2.90
C ARG A 71 -11.35 -9.07 2.54
N ASN A 72 -11.34 -9.41 1.25
CA ASN A 72 -10.74 -10.65 0.77
C ASN A 72 -9.23 -10.65 0.98
N MET A 73 -8.56 -9.54 0.73
CA MET A 73 -7.13 -9.39 0.97
C MET A 73 -6.79 -9.54 2.45
N GLU A 74 -7.57 -8.91 3.32
CA GLU A 74 -7.39 -9.00 4.77
C GLU A 74 -7.53 -10.45 5.25
N ALA A 75 -8.55 -11.14 4.76
CA ALA A 75 -8.76 -12.55 5.13
C ALA A 75 -7.59 -13.44 4.70
N LYS A 76 -6.97 -13.14 3.56
CA LYS A 76 -5.84 -13.93 3.05
C LYS A 76 -4.55 -13.71 3.82
N ILE A 77 -4.32 -12.51 4.39
CA ILE A 77 -3.06 -12.24 5.08
C ILE A 77 -3.05 -12.71 6.53
N ARG A 78 -4.19 -13.02 7.12
CA ARG A 78 -4.29 -13.43 8.53
C ARG A 78 -3.39 -14.61 8.86
N LYS A 79 -3.41 -15.65 8.02
CA LYS A 79 -2.64 -16.86 8.25
C LYS A 79 -1.14 -16.64 8.05
N PRO A 80 -0.65 -16.11 6.93
CA PRO A 80 0.78 -15.83 6.76
C PRO A 80 1.35 -14.88 7.81
N MET A 81 0.55 -13.93 8.29
CA MET A 81 1.00 -12.93 9.25
C MET A 81 0.80 -13.34 10.71
N SER A 82 0.19 -14.49 10.96
CA SER A 82 -0.09 -14.95 12.34
C SER A 82 1.17 -15.08 13.19
N LYS A 83 2.28 -15.52 12.59
CA LYS A 83 3.56 -15.66 13.28
C LYS A 83 4.17 -14.32 13.71
N TYR A 84 3.68 -13.21 13.14
CA TYR A 84 4.13 -11.86 13.50
C TYR A 84 3.16 -11.15 14.46
N GLY A 85 2.21 -11.87 15.04
CA GLY A 85 1.23 -11.27 15.96
C GLY A 85 0.21 -10.38 15.27
N TYR A 86 -0.22 -10.78 14.07
CA TYR A 86 -1.19 -10.02 13.30
C TYR A 86 -2.45 -9.70 14.10
N HIS A 87 -2.86 -8.42 14.07
CA HIS A 87 -4.09 -7.95 14.70
C HIS A 87 -4.74 -6.90 13.79
N LEU A 88 -5.95 -7.19 13.32
CA LEU A 88 -6.72 -6.24 12.53
C LEU A 88 -7.16 -5.09 13.42
N GLU A 89 -6.86 -3.86 13.02
CA GLU A 89 -7.25 -2.66 13.74
C GLU A 89 -8.60 -2.14 13.25
N GLU A 90 -8.72 -1.89 11.94
CA GLU A 90 -9.98 -1.42 11.35
C GLU A 90 -9.98 -1.57 9.84
N PHE A 91 -11.19 -1.63 9.27
CA PHE A 91 -11.38 -1.37 7.85
C PHE A 91 -11.59 0.13 7.67
N MET A 92 -11.12 0.68 6.56
CA MET A 92 -11.11 2.12 6.37
C MET A 92 -11.26 2.50 4.91
N THR A 93 -11.58 3.76 4.68
CA THR A 93 -11.63 4.36 3.36
C THR A 93 -10.68 5.56 3.32
N ARG A 94 -10.00 5.74 2.20
CA ARG A 94 -9.06 6.83 2.00
C ARG A 94 -9.20 7.41 0.61
N GLN A 95 -8.91 8.69 0.46
CA GLN A 95 -8.86 9.32 -0.86
C GLN A 95 -7.44 9.26 -1.39
N ILE A 96 -7.28 8.76 -2.61
CA ILE A 96 -5.99 8.70 -3.30
C ILE A 96 -6.12 9.50 -4.59
N GLY A 97 -5.58 10.72 -4.58
CA GLY A 97 -5.70 11.60 -5.72
C GLY A 97 -7.15 11.85 -6.14
N GLY A 98 -8.07 11.94 -5.17
CA GLY A 98 -9.48 12.16 -5.42
C GLY A 98 -10.31 10.89 -5.68
N LYS A 99 -9.67 9.72 -5.79
CA LYS A 99 -10.40 8.45 -5.96
C LYS A 99 -10.54 7.76 -4.61
N ALA A 100 -11.73 7.23 -4.33
CA ALA A 100 -11.99 6.50 -3.09
C ALA A 100 -11.30 5.13 -3.11
N ALA A 101 -10.56 4.83 -2.07
CA ALA A 101 -9.92 3.55 -1.87
C ALA A 101 -10.44 2.90 -0.61
N ASP A 102 -10.64 1.59 -0.64
CA ASP A 102 -11.03 0.81 0.52
C ASP A 102 -9.87 -0.04 0.98
N GLY A 103 -9.71 -0.15 2.29
CA GLY A 103 -8.59 -0.90 2.83
C GLY A 103 -8.76 -1.27 4.27
N TYR A 104 -7.66 -1.67 4.87
CA TYR A 104 -7.61 -2.07 6.28
C TYR A 104 -6.26 -1.71 6.87
N ARG A 105 -6.27 -1.52 8.18
CA ARG A 105 -5.08 -1.25 8.98
C ARG A 105 -4.92 -2.34 10.02
N TYR A 106 -3.70 -2.77 10.25
CA TYR A 106 -3.38 -3.83 11.19
C TYR A 106 -2.06 -3.56 11.89
N THR A 107 -1.86 -4.25 13.01
CA THR A 107 -0.59 -4.19 13.74
C THR A 107 0.06 -5.58 13.73
N TYR A 108 1.37 -5.59 13.81
CA TYR A 108 2.19 -6.80 13.90
C TYR A 108 3.53 -6.43 14.50
N SER A 109 4.38 -7.41 14.75
CA SER A 109 5.73 -7.13 15.24
C SER A 109 6.75 -8.01 14.54
N VAL A 110 7.94 -7.44 14.35
CA VAL A 110 9.08 -8.14 13.75
C VAL A 110 10.27 -7.95 14.68
N GLN A 111 10.78 -9.04 15.21
CA GLN A 111 11.94 -9.02 16.13
C GLN A 111 11.76 -8.04 17.29
N GLY A 112 10.57 -8.02 17.87
CA GLY A 112 10.25 -7.15 19.01
C GLY A 112 9.90 -5.72 18.65
N ILE A 113 9.92 -5.36 17.37
CA ILE A 113 9.55 -4.01 16.93
C ILE A 113 8.10 -4.00 16.48
N GLY A 114 7.27 -3.17 17.13
CA GLY A 114 5.87 -2.99 16.76
C GLY A 114 5.74 -2.25 15.44
N MET A 115 4.93 -2.80 14.54
CA MET A 115 4.71 -2.28 13.20
C MET A 115 3.24 -2.06 12.91
N VAL A 116 2.96 -1.14 12.01
CA VAL A 116 1.61 -0.92 11.48
C VAL A 116 1.67 -1.16 9.97
N GLY A 117 0.69 -1.91 9.47
CA GLY A 117 0.50 -2.08 8.05
C GLY A 117 -0.82 -1.49 7.62
N GLU A 118 -0.86 -0.94 6.42
CA GLU A 118 -2.08 -0.42 5.83
C GLU A 118 -2.13 -0.84 4.38
N THR A 119 -3.21 -1.48 3.97
CA THR A 119 -3.40 -1.93 2.60
C THR A 119 -4.65 -1.27 2.04
N LEU A 120 -4.51 -0.69 0.85
CA LEU A 120 -5.59 0.00 0.16
C LEU A 120 -5.81 -0.61 -1.22
N SER A 121 -7.06 -0.70 -1.63
CA SER A 121 -7.45 -1.10 -2.98
C SER A 121 -8.18 0.07 -3.62
N VAL A 122 -7.71 0.50 -4.78
CA VAL A 122 -8.32 1.59 -5.54
C VAL A 122 -8.46 1.18 -6.99
N LYS A 123 -9.56 1.60 -7.61
CA LYS A 123 -9.87 1.26 -8.99
C LYS A 123 -9.74 2.50 -9.88
N SER A 124 -9.08 2.34 -11.01
CA SER A 124 -9.01 3.38 -12.04
C SER A 124 -9.22 2.72 -13.39
N GLY A 125 -10.34 3.05 -14.06
CA GLY A 125 -10.72 2.38 -15.29
C GLY A 125 -10.92 0.88 -15.06
N SER A 126 -10.20 0.05 -15.81
CA SER A 126 -10.21 -1.41 -15.65
C SER A 126 -9.02 -1.92 -14.83
N ASN A 127 -8.25 -1.02 -14.23
CA ASN A 127 -7.09 -1.37 -13.41
C ASN A 127 -7.40 -1.29 -11.94
N PHE A 128 -6.86 -2.23 -11.19
CA PHE A 128 -6.91 -2.22 -9.72
C PHE A 128 -5.51 -1.99 -9.20
N TYR A 129 -5.36 -1.05 -8.30
CA TYR A 129 -4.08 -0.73 -7.65
C TYR A 129 -4.16 -1.12 -6.19
N TYR A 130 -3.11 -1.75 -5.70
CA TYR A 130 -2.97 -2.17 -4.30
C TYR A 130 -1.80 -1.42 -3.71
N ILE A 131 -2.05 -0.66 -2.66
CA ILE A 131 -1.03 0.16 -2.01
C ILE A 131 -0.83 -0.37 -0.61
N HIS A 132 0.37 -0.87 -0.34
CA HIS A 132 0.75 -1.42 0.96
C HIS A 132 1.74 -0.47 1.61
N SER A 133 1.42 0.00 2.80
CA SER A 133 2.28 0.90 3.56
C SER A 133 2.66 0.24 4.88
N TYR A 134 3.93 0.34 5.24
CA TYR A 134 4.48 -0.26 6.47
C TYR A 134 5.27 0.80 7.22
N PHE A 135 5.01 0.94 8.50
CA PHE A 135 5.73 1.90 9.33
C PHE A 135 5.75 1.44 10.79
N ARG A 136 6.60 2.06 11.60
CA ARG A 136 6.72 1.69 13.01
C ARG A 136 5.57 2.26 13.82
N GLU A 137 5.06 1.45 14.74
CA GLU A 137 3.96 1.86 15.62
C GLU A 137 4.34 3.04 16.50
N GLU A 138 5.58 3.08 16.99
CA GLU A 138 6.08 4.20 17.81
C GLU A 138 6.15 5.52 17.06
N LEU A 139 6.18 5.49 15.71
CA LEU A 139 6.22 6.67 14.86
C LEU A 139 4.91 6.86 14.08
N ARG A 140 3.85 6.23 14.53
CA ARG A 140 2.56 6.18 13.81
C ARG A 140 2.05 7.56 13.39
N GLU A 141 2.02 8.50 14.31
CA GLU A 141 1.44 9.83 14.05
C GLU A 141 2.17 10.57 12.93
N GLU A 142 3.50 10.59 13.00
CA GLU A 142 4.33 11.23 11.98
C GLU A 142 4.25 10.49 10.65
N SER A 143 4.28 9.16 10.70
CA SER A 143 4.22 8.34 9.49
C SER A 143 2.90 8.49 8.75
N LEU A 144 1.78 8.57 9.47
CA LEU A 144 0.49 8.79 8.86
C LEU A 144 0.38 10.15 8.18
N LYS A 145 1.03 11.17 8.71
CA LYS A 145 1.07 12.50 8.07
C LYS A 145 1.82 12.43 6.73
N VAL A 146 2.96 11.76 6.71
CA VAL A 146 3.74 11.57 5.48
C VAL A 146 2.94 10.78 4.45
N LEU A 147 2.32 9.70 4.89
CA LEU A 147 1.50 8.86 4.01
C LEU A 147 0.31 9.63 3.43
N ASP A 148 -0.38 10.41 4.26
CA ASP A 148 -1.50 11.24 3.82
C ASP A 148 -1.09 12.21 2.72
N GLU A 149 0.06 12.87 2.88
CA GLU A 149 0.57 13.80 1.87
C GLU A 149 0.86 13.10 0.55
N ILE A 150 1.52 11.95 0.60
CA ILE A 150 1.86 11.18 -0.60
C ILE A 150 0.59 10.74 -1.35
N LEU A 151 -0.37 10.17 -0.62
CA LEU A 151 -1.59 9.64 -1.24
C LEU A 151 -2.51 10.74 -1.74
N LYS A 152 -2.58 11.85 -1.03
CA LYS A 152 -3.38 13.00 -1.44
C LYS A 152 -2.86 13.62 -2.73
N ASP A 153 -1.54 13.64 -2.90
CA ASP A 153 -0.88 14.26 -4.05
C ASP A 153 -0.82 13.37 -5.30
N VAL A 154 -1.32 12.14 -5.22
CA VAL A 154 -1.41 11.27 -6.39
C VAL A 154 -2.23 11.95 -7.46
N ASN A 155 -1.73 11.92 -8.70
CA ASN A 155 -2.42 12.47 -9.85
C ASN A 155 -2.66 11.35 -10.87
N TRP A 156 -3.90 11.16 -11.27
CA TRP A 156 -4.30 10.13 -12.20
C TRP A 156 -4.34 10.67 -13.61
N GLU A 157 -3.63 10.01 -14.53
CA GLU A 157 -3.76 10.31 -15.95
C GLU A 157 -5.03 9.67 -16.50
N GLU A 158 -5.77 10.42 -17.28
CA GLU A 158 -6.99 9.93 -17.92
C GLU A 158 -6.90 9.90 -19.43
#